data_60df63d73dc39055aa333c56ca76e3b8
#
_entry.id   60df63d73dc39055aa333c56ca76e3b8
#
_cell.length_a   1.000
_cell.length_b   1.000
_cell.length_c   1.000
_cell.angle_alpha   90.00
_cell.angle_beta   90.00
_cell.angle_gamma   90.00
#
_symmetry.space_group_name_H-M   'P 1'
#
loop_
_entity.id
_entity.type
_entity.pdbx_description
1 polymer ?
#
loop_
_entity_poly.entity_id
_entity_poly.type
_entity_poly.pdbx_seq_one_letter_code
_entity_poly.pdbx_strand_id
1 'polypeptide(L)'
;MKIDLIIPAFNEEGNLENLYSTIRQSLKDVKYNIIFVDDGSTDGTYKVLTDIYNKDKKCVKVIRFSRNFGKDAAIYAGLEISNAKYACIIDADLQQDPNLINDMINILERDDSYDMVAMVNDYSNENKLSKFLKKSFYYLMNRVSEQKFKAGASDFRLMRHNVVKALVSMSENNRFTKGLFSWVGYNTYYMEYHANKRIAGKSKFRLKKQINYATDGLINFSTKPLRIATFLGSIISTFSLVYLIIVIISAILKSTKLPPYTTMMCVILLLGGIQLLVIGIMGEYVSKAYIEAKNRPIYIKKTTL
;
A
#
# COMPACT_ATOMS: atom_id res chain seq x y z
N MET A 1 -30.72 -2.99 -2.13
CA MET A 1 -29.40 -2.47 -1.82
C MET A 1 -28.46 -3.02 -2.88
N LYS A 2 -27.51 -2.26 -3.40
CA LYS A 2 -26.61 -2.71 -4.47
C LYS A 2 -25.16 -2.56 -4.01
N ILE A 3 -24.31 -3.54 -4.35
CA ILE A 3 -22.88 -3.57 -4.00
C ILE A 3 -22.08 -3.71 -5.28
N ASP A 4 -20.97 -3.00 -5.40
CA ASP A 4 -19.98 -3.21 -6.43
C ASP A 4 -18.80 -3.98 -5.85
N LEU A 5 -18.53 -5.18 -6.35
CA LEU A 5 -17.38 -6.01 -5.98
C LEU A 5 -16.22 -5.70 -6.91
N ILE A 6 -15.13 -5.17 -6.37
CA ILE A 6 -13.94 -4.77 -7.12
C ILE A 6 -12.90 -5.86 -6.99
N ILE A 7 -12.52 -6.48 -8.09
CA ILE A 7 -11.64 -7.64 -8.15
C ILE A 7 -10.44 -7.32 -9.05
N PRO A 8 -9.32 -6.88 -8.49
CA PRO A 8 -8.07 -6.75 -9.23
C PRO A 8 -7.52 -8.14 -9.61
N ALA A 9 -7.15 -8.34 -10.86
CA ALA A 9 -6.62 -9.59 -11.38
C ALA A 9 -5.35 -9.36 -12.18
N PHE A 10 -4.32 -10.18 -11.94
CA PHE A 10 -3.09 -10.20 -12.72
C PHE A 10 -2.51 -11.62 -12.76
N ASN A 11 -2.63 -12.27 -13.93
CA ASN A 11 -2.23 -13.66 -14.14
C ASN A 11 -2.91 -14.59 -13.11
N GLU A 12 -4.25 -14.60 -13.14
CA GLU A 12 -5.12 -15.36 -12.24
C GLU A 12 -6.10 -16.27 -13.00
N GLU A 13 -5.76 -16.70 -14.23
CA GLU A 13 -6.62 -17.51 -15.11
C GLU A 13 -7.22 -18.75 -14.42
N GLY A 14 -6.47 -19.40 -13.53
CA GLY A 14 -6.90 -20.60 -12.81
C GLY A 14 -7.87 -20.38 -11.65
N ASN A 15 -8.07 -19.12 -11.21
CA ASN A 15 -8.84 -18.81 -10.00
C ASN A 15 -10.21 -18.16 -10.31
N LEU A 16 -10.33 -17.46 -11.44
CA LEU A 16 -11.43 -16.55 -11.71
C LEU A 16 -12.80 -17.25 -11.85
N GLU A 17 -12.90 -18.39 -12.52
CA GLU A 17 -14.17 -19.13 -12.65
C GLU A 17 -14.66 -19.63 -11.30
N ASN A 18 -13.74 -20.15 -10.46
CA ASN A 18 -14.06 -20.59 -9.12
C ASN A 18 -14.51 -19.41 -8.23
N LEU A 19 -13.82 -18.27 -8.31
CA LEU A 19 -14.19 -17.07 -7.57
C LEU A 19 -15.58 -16.58 -8.01
N TYR A 20 -15.83 -16.47 -9.31
CA TYR A 20 -17.13 -16.05 -9.84
C TYR A 20 -18.26 -16.97 -9.35
N SER A 21 -18.07 -18.30 -9.43
CA SER A 21 -19.08 -19.26 -8.95
C SER A 21 -19.32 -19.18 -7.45
N THR A 22 -18.24 -18.99 -6.66
CA THR A 22 -18.33 -18.82 -5.20
C THR A 22 -19.08 -17.54 -4.82
N ILE A 23 -18.77 -16.41 -5.47
CA ILE A 23 -19.50 -15.15 -5.26
C ILE A 23 -20.99 -15.32 -5.55
N ARG A 24 -21.34 -15.96 -6.66
CA ARG A 24 -22.74 -16.22 -7.00
C ARG A 24 -23.48 -17.07 -5.98
N GLN A 25 -22.79 -18.02 -5.38
CA GLN A 25 -23.36 -18.88 -4.31
C GLN A 25 -23.49 -18.12 -2.99
N SER A 26 -22.49 -17.32 -2.62
CA SER A 26 -22.42 -16.61 -1.34
C SER A 26 -23.37 -15.42 -1.25
N LEU A 27 -23.66 -14.76 -2.37
CA LEU A 27 -24.42 -13.50 -2.42
C LEU A 27 -25.78 -13.64 -3.14
N LYS A 28 -26.44 -14.79 -3.02
CA LYS A 28 -27.72 -15.08 -3.73
C LYS A 28 -28.80 -14.05 -3.43
N ASP A 29 -28.86 -13.57 -2.19
CA ASP A 29 -29.91 -12.67 -1.69
C ASP A 29 -29.52 -11.19 -1.75
N VAL A 30 -28.33 -10.89 -2.28
CA VAL A 30 -27.79 -9.53 -2.38
C VAL A 30 -27.75 -9.07 -3.83
N LYS A 31 -28.20 -7.85 -4.13
CA LYS A 31 -27.97 -7.26 -5.45
C LYS A 31 -26.55 -6.73 -5.56
N TYR A 32 -25.77 -7.25 -6.50
CA TYR A 32 -24.39 -6.85 -6.72
C TYR A 32 -24.04 -6.68 -8.19
N ASN A 33 -22.95 -5.98 -8.45
CA ASN A 33 -22.18 -6.07 -9.71
C ASN A 33 -20.77 -6.56 -9.38
N ILE A 34 -20.10 -7.15 -10.34
CA ILE A 34 -18.69 -7.50 -10.26
C ILE A 34 -17.93 -6.63 -11.26
N ILE A 35 -16.88 -5.98 -10.78
CA ILE A 35 -15.98 -5.15 -11.57
C ILE A 35 -14.61 -5.82 -11.53
N PHE A 36 -14.31 -6.60 -12.55
CA PHE A 36 -12.99 -7.16 -12.73
C PHE A 36 -12.06 -6.15 -13.37
N VAL A 37 -10.85 -6.02 -12.82
CA VAL A 37 -9.81 -5.17 -13.39
C VAL A 37 -8.60 -6.02 -13.73
N ASP A 38 -8.40 -6.31 -15.02
CA ASP A 38 -7.23 -7.00 -15.56
C ASP A 38 -6.05 -6.03 -15.65
N ASP A 39 -5.10 -6.16 -14.75
CA ASP A 39 -3.89 -5.34 -14.68
C ASP A 39 -2.84 -5.75 -15.75
N GLY A 40 -3.29 -5.87 -17.00
CA GLY A 40 -2.41 -6.17 -18.13
C GLY A 40 -1.83 -7.58 -18.08
N SER A 41 -2.64 -8.59 -17.76
CA SER A 41 -2.23 -9.99 -17.72
C SER A 41 -1.62 -10.49 -19.02
N THR A 42 -0.68 -11.43 -18.90
CA THR A 42 0.05 -12.07 -20.01
C THR A 42 -0.36 -13.51 -20.27
N ASP A 43 -1.19 -14.08 -19.38
CA ASP A 43 -1.79 -15.43 -19.49
C ASP A 43 -3.22 -15.36 -20.03
N GLY A 44 -4.00 -16.44 -19.84
CA GLY A 44 -5.40 -16.54 -20.26
C GLY A 44 -6.41 -15.74 -19.44
N THR A 45 -5.98 -14.96 -18.41
CA THR A 45 -6.86 -14.21 -17.48
C THR A 45 -7.92 -13.40 -18.24
N TYR A 46 -7.51 -12.60 -19.23
CA TYR A 46 -8.46 -11.75 -19.97
C TYR A 46 -9.48 -12.57 -20.77
N LYS A 47 -9.08 -13.72 -21.31
CA LYS A 47 -10.00 -14.62 -22.01
C LYS A 47 -11.07 -15.15 -21.05
N VAL A 48 -10.66 -15.65 -19.88
CA VAL A 48 -11.59 -16.11 -18.83
C VAL A 48 -12.55 -15.00 -18.40
N LEU A 49 -12.06 -13.79 -18.17
CA LEU A 49 -12.88 -12.64 -17.83
C LEU A 49 -13.90 -12.27 -18.92
N THR A 50 -13.52 -12.37 -20.18
CA THR A 50 -14.41 -12.15 -21.33
C THR A 50 -15.50 -13.23 -21.39
N ASP A 51 -15.16 -14.48 -21.11
CA ASP A 51 -16.13 -15.59 -21.06
C ASP A 51 -17.11 -15.41 -19.90
N ILE A 52 -16.64 -15.01 -18.72
CA ILE A 52 -17.51 -14.67 -17.56
C ILE A 52 -18.43 -13.50 -17.91
N TYR A 53 -17.90 -12.43 -18.51
CA TYR A 53 -18.70 -11.27 -18.93
C TYR A 53 -19.79 -11.69 -19.93
N ASN A 54 -19.50 -12.54 -20.92
CA ASN A 54 -20.47 -13.01 -21.89
C ASN A 54 -21.60 -13.83 -21.26
N LYS A 55 -21.31 -14.57 -20.16
CA LYS A 55 -22.31 -15.32 -19.39
C LYS A 55 -23.24 -14.40 -18.60
N ASP A 56 -22.75 -13.24 -18.12
CA ASP A 56 -23.51 -12.36 -17.18
C ASP A 56 -23.24 -10.86 -17.42
N LYS A 57 -23.56 -10.38 -18.61
CA LYS A 57 -23.35 -8.98 -19.03
C LYS A 57 -24.09 -7.95 -18.18
N LYS A 58 -25.11 -8.38 -17.41
CA LYS A 58 -25.91 -7.46 -16.57
C LYS A 58 -25.22 -7.12 -15.25
N CYS A 59 -24.43 -8.07 -14.73
CA CYS A 59 -23.81 -7.95 -13.40
C CYS A 59 -22.29 -7.81 -13.46
N VAL A 60 -21.65 -8.19 -14.59
CA VAL A 60 -20.18 -8.20 -14.72
C VAL A 60 -19.74 -7.05 -15.61
N LYS A 61 -18.68 -6.37 -15.19
CA LYS A 61 -17.91 -5.41 -15.98
C LYS A 61 -16.46 -5.81 -15.97
N VAL A 62 -15.73 -5.57 -17.06
CA VAL A 62 -14.30 -5.88 -17.17
C VAL A 62 -13.56 -4.65 -17.67
N ILE A 63 -12.55 -4.22 -16.94
CA ILE A 63 -11.58 -3.22 -17.37
C ILE A 63 -10.27 -3.94 -17.63
N ARG A 64 -9.66 -3.73 -18.80
CA ARG A 64 -8.32 -4.23 -19.11
C ARG A 64 -7.35 -3.08 -19.25
N PHE A 65 -6.20 -3.14 -18.58
CA PHE A 65 -5.12 -2.17 -18.72
C PHE A 65 -4.23 -2.46 -19.93
N SER A 66 -3.55 -1.44 -20.43
CA SER A 66 -2.60 -1.57 -21.55
C SER A 66 -1.33 -2.32 -21.16
N ARG A 67 -0.94 -2.32 -19.90
CA ARG A 67 0.18 -3.03 -19.27
C ARG A 67 -0.10 -3.21 -17.78
N ASN A 68 0.79 -3.87 -17.07
CA ASN A 68 0.75 -3.90 -15.61
C ASN A 68 1.07 -2.51 -15.02
N PHE A 69 0.13 -1.95 -14.23
CA PHE A 69 0.25 -0.71 -13.47
C PHE A 69 0.26 -0.95 -11.96
N GLY A 70 -0.03 -2.18 -11.52
CA GLY A 70 -0.05 -2.60 -10.12
C GLY A 70 -1.44 -2.72 -9.52
N LYS A 71 -1.52 -3.52 -8.44
CA LYS A 71 -2.78 -3.82 -7.74
C LYS A 71 -3.51 -2.55 -7.27
N ASP A 72 -2.78 -1.57 -6.73
CA ASP A 72 -3.35 -0.33 -6.22
C ASP A 72 -4.03 0.49 -7.33
N ALA A 73 -3.44 0.51 -8.54
CA ALA A 73 -4.04 1.13 -9.72
C ALA A 73 -5.31 0.38 -10.17
N ALA A 74 -5.31 -0.95 -10.09
CA ALA A 74 -6.48 -1.76 -10.43
C ALA A 74 -7.63 -1.55 -9.43
N ILE A 75 -7.34 -1.45 -8.13
CA ILE A 75 -8.31 -1.08 -7.10
C ILE A 75 -8.89 0.31 -7.40
N TYR A 76 -8.04 1.29 -7.69
CA TYR A 76 -8.48 2.65 -8.03
C TYR A 76 -9.44 2.66 -9.23
N ALA A 77 -9.09 1.98 -10.31
CA ALA A 77 -9.92 1.91 -11.51
C ALA A 77 -11.30 1.27 -11.26
N GLY A 78 -11.35 0.27 -10.39
CA GLY A 78 -12.60 -0.36 -9.97
C GLY A 78 -13.45 0.59 -9.11
N LEU A 79 -12.82 1.30 -8.15
CA LEU A 79 -13.49 2.28 -7.31
C LEU A 79 -14.02 3.47 -8.12
N GLU A 80 -13.27 3.94 -9.14
CA GLU A 80 -13.65 5.07 -10.00
C GLU A 80 -14.96 4.84 -10.76
N ILE A 81 -15.24 3.61 -11.18
CA ILE A 81 -16.49 3.28 -11.89
C ILE A 81 -17.59 2.73 -10.99
N SER A 82 -17.32 2.59 -9.69
CA SER A 82 -18.30 2.12 -8.70
C SER A 82 -19.30 3.22 -8.37
N ASN A 83 -20.59 2.90 -8.50
CA ASN A 83 -21.71 3.81 -8.21
C ASN A 83 -22.73 3.20 -7.25
N ALA A 84 -22.46 2.04 -6.67
CA ALA A 84 -23.36 1.39 -5.72
C ALA A 84 -23.33 2.05 -4.33
N LYS A 85 -24.29 1.70 -3.47
CA LYS A 85 -24.35 2.14 -2.07
C LYS A 85 -23.06 1.73 -1.32
N TYR A 86 -22.55 0.54 -1.65
CA TYR A 86 -21.33 -0.03 -1.08
C TYR A 86 -20.39 -0.51 -2.17
N ALA A 87 -19.09 -0.39 -1.92
CA ALA A 87 -18.02 -1.01 -2.70
C ALA A 87 -17.25 -2.00 -1.82
N CYS A 88 -17.01 -3.20 -2.34
CA CYS A 88 -16.22 -4.22 -1.67
C CYS A 88 -15.00 -4.57 -2.53
N ILE A 89 -13.82 -4.53 -1.94
CA ILE A 89 -12.59 -5.00 -2.58
C ILE A 89 -12.36 -6.44 -2.13
N ILE A 90 -12.14 -7.36 -3.07
CA ILE A 90 -11.82 -8.76 -2.80
C ILE A 90 -10.74 -9.25 -3.77
N ASP A 91 -9.78 -10.02 -3.28
CA ASP A 91 -8.67 -10.54 -4.10
C ASP A 91 -9.11 -11.74 -4.95
N ALA A 92 -8.49 -11.89 -6.12
CA ALA A 92 -8.82 -12.97 -7.07
C ALA A 92 -8.31 -14.37 -6.65
N ASP A 93 -7.49 -14.49 -5.60
CA ASP A 93 -6.76 -15.71 -5.23
C ASP A 93 -7.53 -16.69 -4.30
N LEU A 94 -8.82 -16.43 -4.04
CA LEU A 94 -9.71 -17.25 -3.20
C LEU A 94 -9.25 -17.42 -1.72
N GLN A 95 -8.30 -16.60 -1.25
CA GLN A 95 -7.90 -16.62 0.16
C GLN A 95 -8.95 -15.98 1.08
N GLN A 96 -9.84 -15.18 0.53
CA GLN A 96 -10.89 -14.43 1.21
C GLN A 96 -12.24 -15.07 0.90
N ASP A 97 -13.00 -15.43 1.95
CA ASP A 97 -14.31 -16.04 1.78
C ASP A 97 -15.36 -14.98 1.43
N PRO A 98 -16.02 -15.04 0.25
CA PRO A 98 -17.06 -14.11 -0.12
C PRO A 98 -18.29 -14.12 0.80
N ASN A 99 -18.53 -15.17 1.58
CA ASN A 99 -19.62 -15.21 2.55
C ASN A 99 -19.50 -14.12 3.63
N LEU A 100 -18.26 -13.75 3.99
CA LEU A 100 -17.99 -12.70 4.97
C LEU A 100 -18.54 -11.32 4.56
N ILE A 101 -18.80 -11.12 3.26
CA ILE A 101 -19.41 -9.88 2.77
C ILE A 101 -20.80 -9.67 3.37
N ASN A 102 -21.57 -10.73 3.62
CA ASN A 102 -22.88 -10.63 4.25
C ASN A 102 -22.77 -10.10 5.70
N ASP A 103 -21.76 -10.54 6.44
CA ASP A 103 -21.50 -10.05 7.79
C ASP A 103 -21.05 -8.59 7.79
N MET A 104 -20.19 -8.21 6.83
CA MET A 104 -19.78 -6.81 6.66
C MET A 104 -20.97 -5.89 6.36
N ILE A 105 -21.91 -6.35 5.51
CA ILE A 105 -23.14 -5.62 5.19
C ILE A 105 -23.97 -5.43 6.46
N ASN A 106 -24.17 -6.51 7.21
CA ASN A 106 -24.96 -6.50 8.44
C ASN A 106 -24.39 -5.50 9.46
N ILE A 107 -23.06 -5.39 9.56
CA ILE A 107 -22.40 -4.42 10.44
C ILE A 107 -22.73 -3.00 10.00
N LEU A 108 -22.54 -2.65 8.72
CA LEU A 108 -22.79 -1.30 8.21
C LEU A 108 -24.28 -0.91 8.18
N GLU A 109 -25.19 -1.90 8.09
CA GLU A 109 -26.63 -1.61 8.12
C GLU A 109 -27.16 -1.47 9.55
N ARG A 110 -26.51 -2.10 10.55
CA ARG A 110 -26.93 -2.00 11.96
C ARG A 110 -26.38 -0.77 12.67
N ASP A 111 -25.23 -0.27 12.25
CA ASP A 111 -24.56 0.85 12.92
C ASP A 111 -24.03 1.86 11.89
N ASP A 112 -24.72 2.98 11.80
CA ASP A 112 -24.36 4.07 10.90
C ASP A 112 -23.11 4.85 11.34
N SER A 113 -22.58 4.57 12.53
CA SER A 113 -21.33 5.20 12.99
C SER A 113 -20.12 4.67 12.23
N TYR A 114 -20.22 3.50 11.59
CA TYR A 114 -19.15 2.94 10.76
C TYR A 114 -19.34 3.27 9.28
N ASP A 115 -18.24 3.70 8.66
CA ASP A 115 -18.19 4.01 7.22
C ASP A 115 -17.60 2.86 6.40
N MET A 116 -16.80 2.00 7.02
CA MET A 116 -16.22 0.82 6.38
C MET A 116 -16.02 -0.34 7.37
N VAL A 117 -16.01 -1.55 6.84
CA VAL A 117 -15.59 -2.77 7.54
C VAL A 117 -14.33 -3.29 6.85
N ALA A 118 -13.25 -3.49 7.60
CA ALA A 118 -11.99 -4.02 7.10
C ALA A 118 -11.69 -5.37 7.75
N MET A 119 -11.33 -6.35 6.93
CA MET A 119 -10.93 -7.65 7.41
C MET A 119 -9.48 -7.64 7.90
N VAL A 120 -9.24 -8.29 9.04
CA VAL A 120 -7.93 -8.41 9.66
C VAL A 120 -7.54 -9.89 9.69
N ASN A 121 -6.42 -10.22 9.06
CA ASN A 121 -5.87 -11.58 9.12
C ASN A 121 -5.18 -11.81 10.47
N ASP A 122 -5.53 -12.87 11.17
CA ASP A 122 -5.02 -13.17 12.51
C ASP A 122 -3.59 -13.73 12.54
N TYR A 123 -2.98 -13.99 11.39
CA TYR A 123 -1.62 -14.56 11.28
C TYR A 123 -1.35 -15.84 12.10
N SER A 124 -2.38 -16.52 12.61
CA SER A 124 -2.21 -17.68 13.49
C SER A 124 -1.32 -18.76 12.87
N ASN A 125 -1.41 -18.94 11.57
CA ASN A 125 -0.69 -19.97 10.81
C ASN A 125 0.71 -19.54 10.30
N GLU A 126 1.21 -18.36 10.69
CA GLU A 126 2.53 -17.90 10.22
C GLU A 126 3.67 -18.27 11.15
N ASN A 127 4.88 -18.42 10.58
CA ASN A 127 6.10 -18.67 11.34
C ASN A 127 6.39 -17.53 12.33
N LYS A 128 6.92 -17.84 13.52
CA LYS A 128 7.25 -16.88 14.58
C LYS A 128 8.14 -15.72 14.08
N LEU A 129 9.10 -15.99 13.20
CA LEU A 129 9.98 -14.97 12.61
C LEU A 129 9.22 -14.01 11.70
N SER A 130 8.32 -14.53 10.85
CA SER A 130 7.47 -13.71 9.98
C SER A 130 6.54 -12.80 10.79
N LYS A 131 5.92 -13.34 11.85
CA LYS A 131 5.11 -12.56 12.79
C LYS A 131 5.90 -11.43 13.45
N PHE A 132 7.12 -11.74 13.93
CA PHE A 132 7.98 -10.76 14.58
C PHE A 132 8.36 -9.63 13.61
N LEU A 133 8.79 -9.96 12.39
CA LEU A 133 9.15 -8.97 11.36
C LEU A 133 7.96 -8.08 10.98
N LYS A 134 6.76 -8.66 10.80
CA LYS A 134 5.55 -7.89 10.51
C LYS A 134 5.16 -6.99 11.68
N LYS A 135 5.19 -7.49 12.91
CA LYS A 135 4.89 -6.70 14.12
C LYS A 135 5.87 -5.55 14.29
N SER A 136 7.17 -5.80 14.10
CA SER A 136 8.21 -4.77 14.15
C SER A 136 8.02 -3.72 13.05
N PHE A 137 7.67 -4.15 11.84
CA PHE A 137 7.36 -3.25 10.74
C PHE A 137 6.18 -2.33 11.07
N TYR A 138 5.03 -2.88 11.49
CA TYR A 138 3.86 -2.06 11.86
C TYR A 138 4.13 -1.16 13.07
N TYR A 139 4.93 -1.62 14.04
CA TYR A 139 5.35 -0.79 15.16
C TYR A 139 6.17 0.41 14.68
N LEU A 140 7.16 0.18 13.81
CA LEU A 140 7.98 1.25 13.24
C LEU A 140 7.14 2.21 12.39
N MET A 141 6.28 1.68 11.50
CA MET A 141 5.36 2.46 10.68
C MET A 141 4.46 3.35 11.54
N ASN A 142 3.83 2.81 12.58
CA ASN A 142 2.96 3.58 13.47
C ASN A 142 3.71 4.62 14.32
N ARG A 143 5.02 4.43 14.53
CA ARG A 143 5.84 5.41 15.25
C ARG A 143 6.34 6.54 14.33
N VAL A 144 6.56 6.23 13.08
CA VAL A 144 7.14 7.16 12.09
C VAL A 144 6.05 7.84 11.27
N SER A 145 4.97 7.15 10.91
CA SER A 145 3.83 7.72 10.19
C SER A 145 2.98 8.62 11.09
N GLU A 146 2.31 9.59 10.48
CA GLU A 146 1.28 10.40 11.14
C GLU A 146 -0.03 9.62 11.32
N GLN A 147 -0.24 8.59 10.50
CA GLN A 147 -1.43 7.74 10.53
C GLN A 147 -1.15 6.40 11.23
N LYS A 148 -2.15 5.92 11.98
CA LYS A 148 -2.07 4.62 12.65
C LYS A 148 -2.57 3.51 11.73
N PHE A 149 -1.73 2.55 11.44
CA PHE A 149 -2.06 1.36 10.66
C PHE A 149 -2.46 0.21 11.57
N LYS A 150 -3.61 -0.40 11.32
CA LYS A 150 -4.00 -1.63 12.01
C LYS A 150 -3.19 -2.79 11.44
N ALA A 151 -2.39 -3.43 12.28
CA ALA A 151 -1.61 -4.60 11.88
C ALA A 151 -2.56 -5.72 11.40
N GLY A 152 -2.21 -6.37 10.28
CA GLY A 152 -3.05 -7.43 9.71
C GLY A 152 -4.21 -6.98 8.85
N ALA A 153 -4.53 -5.68 8.80
CA ALA A 153 -5.60 -5.20 7.93
C ALA A 153 -5.30 -5.53 6.47
N SER A 154 -6.24 -6.22 5.83
CA SER A 154 -6.18 -6.58 4.42
C SER A 154 -6.86 -5.53 3.53
N ASP A 155 -6.71 -5.70 2.20
CA ASP A 155 -7.46 -4.90 1.24
C ASP A 155 -8.93 -5.35 1.16
N PHE A 156 -9.27 -6.54 1.68
CA PHE A 156 -10.63 -7.04 1.76
C PHE A 156 -11.45 -6.20 2.72
N ARG A 157 -12.28 -5.33 2.16
CA ARG A 157 -13.10 -4.39 2.91
C ARG A 157 -14.34 -3.96 2.15
N LEU A 158 -15.39 -3.67 2.91
CA LEU A 158 -16.63 -3.09 2.43
C LEU A 158 -16.69 -1.61 2.87
N MET A 159 -17.03 -0.72 1.94
CA MET A 159 -17.02 0.73 2.17
C MET A 159 -18.33 1.37 1.71
N ARG A 160 -18.80 2.37 2.44
CA ARG A 160 -19.89 3.25 1.98
C ARG A 160 -19.40 4.12 0.80
N HIS A 161 -20.34 4.58 -0.01
CA HIS A 161 -20.02 5.37 -1.21
C HIS A 161 -19.29 6.70 -0.94
N ASN A 162 -19.50 7.34 0.23
CA ASN A 162 -18.77 8.52 0.65
C ASN A 162 -17.27 8.25 0.78
N VAL A 163 -16.88 7.10 1.35
CA VAL A 163 -15.48 6.66 1.44
C VAL A 163 -14.88 6.43 0.06
N VAL A 164 -15.64 5.78 -0.85
CA VAL A 164 -15.22 5.56 -2.23
C VAL A 164 -14.92 6.89 -2.93
N LYS A 165 -15.81 7.87 -2.80
CA LYS A 165 -15.61 9.21 -3.38
C LYS A 165 -14.34 9.88 -2.85
N ALA A 166 -14.09 9.80 -1.53
CA ALA A 166 -12.89 10.35 -0.92
C ALA A 166 -11.62 9.66 -1.46
N LEU A 167 -11.62 8.32 -1.58
CA LEU A 167 -10.49 7.57 -2.11
C LEU A 167 -10.22 7.87 -3.60
N VAL A 168 -11.25 8.05 -4.39
CA VAL A 168 -11.14 8.37 -5.82
C VAL A 168 -10.68 9.82 -6.03
N SER A 169 -11.04 10.76 -5.15
CA SER A 169 -10.57 12.15 -5.26
C SER A 169 -9.06 12.32 -5.05
N MET A 170 -8.39 11.33 -4.45
CA MET A 170 -6.94 11.29 -4.31
C MET A 170 -6.31 10.64 -5.55
N SER A 171 -5.60 11.41 -6.35
CA SER A 171 -5.06 11.01 -7.67
C SER A 171 -3.56 10.72 -7.65
N GLU A 172 -3.01 10.35 -6.52
CA GLU A 172 -1.60 10.02 -6.35
C GLU A 172 -1.16 8.88 -7.26
N ASN A 173 -0.07 9.07 -8.00
CA ASN A 173 0.51 8.04 -8.87
C ASN A 173 1.18 6.91 -8.08
N ASN A 174 1.87 7.28 -6.98
CA ASN A 174 2.52 6.33 -6.10
C ASN A 174 1.57 5.92 -4.97
N ARG A 175 0.46 5.28 -5.33
CA ARG A 175 -0.58 4.88 -4.38
C ARG A 175 -0.09 3.80 -3.42
N PHE A 176 -0.36 4.00 -2.16
CA PHE A 176 -0.29 2.98 -1.11
C PHE A 176 -1.69 2.88 -0.49
N THR A 177 -2.54 2.09 -1.12
CA THR A 177 -3.99 2.04 -0.83
C THR A 177 -4.28 1.72 0.64
N LYS A 178 -3.48 0.84 1.28
CA LYS A 178 -3.60 0.56 2.73
C LYS A 178 -3.40 1.81 3.59
N GLY A 179 -2.51 2.70 3.19
CA GLY A 179 -2.29 3.98 3.85
C GLY A 179 -3.44 4.93 3.64
N LEU A 180 -3.94 5.01 2.42
CA LEU A 180 -5.06 5.88 2.05
C LEU A 180 -6.33 5.55 2.84
N PHE A 181 -6.62 4.27 3.08
CA PHE A 181 -7.75 3.86 3.93
C PHE A 181 -7.67 4.41 5.36
N SER A 182 -6.46 4.54 5.90
CA SER A 182 -6.29 5.15 7.23
C SER A 182 -6.28 6.68 7.16
N TRP A 183 -5.74 7.23 6.05
CA TRP A 183 -5.58 8.67 5.88
C TRP A 183 -6.91 9.41 5.71
N VAL A 184 -7.89 8.79 5.04
CA VAL A 184 -9.23 9.39 4.85
C VAL A 184 -9.99 9.61 6.16
N GLY A 185 -9.58 8.99 7.28
CA GLY A 185 -10.12 9.25 8.62
C GLY A 185 -11.54 8.75 8.87
N TYR A 186 -12.12 7.94 8.00
CA TYR A 186 -13.44 7.35 8.18
C TYR A 186 -13.44 6.24 9.24
N ASN A 187 -14.55 6.12 9.96
CA ASN A 187 -14.68 5.15 11.04
C ASN A 187 -14.74 3.72 10.51
N THR A 188 -13.78 2.89 10.96
CA THR A 188 -13.58 1.54 10.47
C THR A 188 -13.86 0.49 11.53
N TYR A 189 -14.78 -0.42 11.27
CA TYR A 189 -14.93 -1.65 12.05
C TYR A 189 -13.92 -2.70 11.57
N TYR A 190 -13.15 -3.30 12.47
CA TYR A 190 -12.16 -4.33 12.15
C TYR A 190 -12.68 -5.71 12.54
N MET A 191 -12.90 -6.57 11.54
CA MET A 191 -13.38 -7.93 11.69
C MET A 191 -12.26 -8.93 11.43
N GLU A 192 -12.02 -9.84 12.36
CA GLU A 192 -10.99 -10.87 12.20
C GLU A 192 -11.47 -12.00 11.31
N TYR A 193 -10.57 -12.53 10.49
CA TYR A 193 -10.83 -13.70 9.65
C TYR A 193 -9.59 -14.59 9.51
N HIS A 194 -9.83 -15.87 9.24
CA HIS A 194 -8.77 -16.81 8.89
C HIS A 194 -8.65 -16.92 7.37
N ALA A 195 -7.51 -16.55 6.82
CA ALA A 195 -7.29 -16.66 5.39
C ALA A 195 -7.22 -18.15 4.97
N ASN A 196 -7.97 -18.49 3.93
CA ASN A 196 -7.90 -19.81 3.32
C ASN A 196 -6.53 -20.07 2.68
N LYS A 197 -6.14 -21.35 2.55
CA LYS A 197 -4.96 -21.71 1.75
C LYS A 197 -5.23 -21.38 0.29
N ARG A 198 -4.21 -20.83 -0.39
CA ARG A 198 -4.29 -20.61 -1.85
C ARG A 198 -4.58 -21.91 -2.57
N ILE A 199 -5.54 -21.87 -3.49
CA ILE A 199 -5.90 -23.02 -4.32
C ILE A 199 -4.88 -23.18 -5.46
N ALA A 200 -4.40 -22.08 -6.07
CA ALA A 200 -3.41 -22.06 -7.13
C ALA A 200 -2.45 -20.86 -7.04
N GLY A 201 -1.26 -20.99 -7.62
CA GLY A 201 -0.26 -19.91 -7.73
C GLY A 201 0.80 -19.91 -6.61
N LYS A 202 1.97 -19.32 -6.94
CA LYS A 202 3.07 -19.10 -5.96
C LYS A 202 3.01 -17.67 -5.44
N SER A 203 3.35 -17.47 -4.17
CA SER A 203 3.48 -16.11 -3.62
C SER A 203 4.45 -15.27 -4.46
N LYS A 204 3.93 -14.22 -5.10
CA LYS A 204 4.71 -13.27 -5.94
C LYS A 204 5.51 -12.29 -5.07
N PHE A 205 5.34 -12.32 -3.73
CA PHE A 205 6.00 -11.42 -2.78
C PHE A 205 7.36 -11.97 -2.34
N ARG A 206 8.43 -11.55 -3.04
CA ARG A 206 9.82 -11.75 -2.60
C ARG A 206 10.19 -10.71 -1.54
N LEU A 207 11.13 -11.03 -0.61
CA LEU A 207 11.62 -10.11 0.44
C LEU A 207 11.96 -8.71 -0.08
N LYS A 208 12.61 -8.60 -1.24
CA LYS A 208 12.92 -7.31 -1.87
C LYS A 208 11.67 -6.48 -2.18
N LYS A 209 10.58 -7.12 -2.64
CA LYS A 209 9.31 -6.41 -2.90
C LYS A 209 8.66 -5.94 -1.60
N GLN A 210 8.78 -6.71 -0.52
CA GLN A 210 8.26 -6.32 0.80
C GLN A 210 9.00 -5.10 1.35
N ILE A 211 10.33 -5.06 1.23
CA ILE A 211 11.16 -3.92 1.66
C ILE A 211 10.80 -2.68 0.84
N ASN A 212 10.73 -2.77 -0.48
CA ASN A 212 10.36 -1.65 -1.33
C ASN A 212 8.97 -1.12 -0.98
N TYR A 213 7.97 -2.02 -0.83
CA TYR A 213 6.62 -1.65 -0.43
C TYR A 213 6.58 -0.95 0.94
N ALA A 214 7.42 -1.41 1.88
CA ALA A 214 7.59 -0.80 3.18
C ALA A 214 8.20 0.61 3.09
N THR A 215 9.24 0.77 2.27
CA THR A 215 9.91 2.06 2.03
C THR A 215 8.94 3.04 1.34
N ASP A 216 8.20 2.58 0.33
CA ASP A 216 7.19 3.38 -0.35
C ASP A 216 6.11 3.87 0.61
N GLY A 217 5.60 2.98 1.47
CA GLY A 217 4.63 3.35 2.50
C GLY A 217 5.18 4.38 3.49
N LEU A 218 6.46 4.22 3.90
CA LEU A 218 7.11 5.14 4.82
C LEU A 218 7.29 6.54 4.22
N ILE A 219 7.78 6.63 3.00
CA ILE A 219 8.04 7.89 2.32
C ILE A 219 6.73 8.62 2.00
N ASN A 220 5.69 7.89 1.58
CA ASN A 220 4.41 8.49 1.21
C ASN A 220 3.64 9.07 2.41
N PHE A 221 3.79 8.47 3.60
CA PHE A 221 2.99 8.85 4.79
C PHE A 221 3.83 9.42 5.92
N SER A 222 5.10 9.78 5.68
CA SER A 222 5.95 10.35 6.73
C SER A 222 7.07 11.22 6.17
N THR A 223 7.23 12.41 6.78
CA THR A 223 8.40 13.27 6.58
C THR A 223 9.49 13.06 7.65
N LYS A 224 9.26 12.15 8.61
CA LYS A 224 10.19 11.92 9.72
C LYS A 224 11.60 11.47 9.28
N PRO A 225 11.79 10.60 8.24
CA PRO A 225 13.12 10.28 7.77
C PRO A 225 13.92 11.51 7.35
N LEU A 226 13.25 12.47 6.69
CA LEU A 226 13.86 13.73 6.30
C LEU A 226 14.22 14.60 7.53
N ARG A 227 13.32 14.66 8.52
CA ARG A 227 13.58 15.37 9.80
C ARG A 227 14.73 14.74 10.59
N ILE A 228 14.86 13.41 10.60
CA ILE A 228 15.99 12.71 11.23
C ILE A 228 17.29 13.09 10.53
N ALA A 229 17.31 13.12 9.20
CA ALA A 229 18.48 13.55 8.43
C ALA A 229 18.88 15.00 8.78
N THR A 230 17.90 15.93 8.86
CA THR A 230 18.12 17.31 9.28
C THR A 230 18.65 17.41 10.71
N PHE A 231 18.08 16.65 11.65
CA PHE A 231 18.53 16.63 13.05
C PHE A 231 19.95 16.12 13.20
N LEU A 232 20.29 15.00 12.51
CA LEU A 232 21.65 14.47 12.50
C LEU A 232 22.63 15.45 11.88
N GLY A 233 22.27 16.08 10.77
CA GLY A 233 23.07 17.10 10.12
C GLY A 233 23.32 18.31 11.04
N SER A 234 22.31 18.77 11.77
CA SER A 234 22.44 19.87 12.74
C SER A 234 23.39 19.53 13.90
N ILE A 235 23.29 18.31 14.45
CA ILE A 235 24.20 17.85 15.52
C ILE A 235 25.63 17.83 15.02
N ILE A 236 25.88 17.23 13.86
CA ILE A 236 27.23 17.09 13.30
C ILE A 236 27.79 18.47 12.96
N SER A 237 27.00 19.35 12.36
CA SER A 237 27.40 20.72 12.07
C SER A 237 27.81 21.48 13.34
N THR A 238 27.01 21.34 14.41
CA THR A 238 27.33 21.96 15.72
C THR A 238 28.64 21.43 16.29
N PHE A 239 28.82 20.10 16.31
CA PHE A 239 30.08 19.51 16.76
C PHE A 239 31.27 19.92 15.91
N SER A 240 31.14 19.98 14.59
CA SER A 240 32.17 20.44 13.68
C SER A 240 32.55 21.92 13.93
N LEU A 241 31.57 22.76 14.19
CA LEU A 241 31.80 24.18 14.52
C LEU A 241 32.58 24.32 15.85
N VAL A 242 32.14 23.61 16.90
CA VAL A 242 32.85 23.58 18.20
C VAL A 242 34.27 23.09 18.05
N TYR A 243 34.47 21.98 17.30
CA TYR A 243 35.80 21.46 17.01
C TYR A 243 36.67 22.45 16.25
N LEU A 244 36.14 23.14 15.25
CA LEU A 244 36.84 24.20 14.49
C LEU A 244 37.32 25.31 15.44
N ILE A 245 36.46 25.76 16.36
CA ILE A 245 36.80 26.80 17.34
C ILE A 245 37.97 26.31 18.25
N ILE A 246 37.90 25.07 18.75
CA ILE A 246 38.94 24.46 19.56
C ILE A 246 40.28 24.42 18.80
N VAL A 247 40.27 24.00 17.54
CA VAL A 247 41.48 23.94 16.69
C VAL A 247 42.09 25.33 16.50
N ILE A 248 41.27 26.35 16.22
CA ILE A 248 41.74 27.74 16.07
C ILE A 248 42.38 28.25 17.35
N ILE A 249 41.73 28.06 18.51
CA ILE A 249 42.24 28.49 19.81
C ILE A 249 43.57 27.77 20.10
N SER A 250 43.61 26.44 19.86
CA SER A 250 44.82 25.64 20.09
C SER A 250 46.00 26.06 19.18
N ALA A 251 45.68 26.43 17.94
CA ALA A 251 46.69 26.94 17.00
C ALA A 251 47.28 28.30 17.46
N ILE A 252 46.43 29.21 17.96
CA ILE A 252 46.86 30.51 18.50
C ILE A 252 47.74 30.32 19.73
N LEU A 253 47.36 29.40 20.63
CA LEU A 253 48.08 29.11 21.90
C LEU A 253 49.33 28.22 21.69
N LYS A 254 49.69 27.80 20.48
CA LYS A 254 50.82 26.92 20.13
C LYS A 254 50.82 25.60 20.91
N SER A 255 49.69 25.08 21.34
CA SER A 255 49.58 24.02 22.36
C SER A 255 49.42 22.58 21.82
N THR A 256 49.45 22.30 20.48
CA THR A 256 49.11 20.94 20.02
C THR A 256 50.08 20.31 19.04
N LYS A 257 50.51 19.09 19.38
CA LYS A 257 51.03 18.07 18.48
C LYS A 257 49.93 17.03 18.18
N LEU A 258 48.91 17.40 17.39
CA LEU A 258 47.94 16.42 16.89
C LEU A 258 48.53 15.72 15.66
N PRO A 259 48.46 14.37 15.56
CA PRO A 259 48.81 13.67 14.31
C PRO A 259 47.79 14.02 13.23
N PRO A 260 48.15 14.86 12.24
CA PRO A 260 47.14 15.61 11.53
C PRO A 260 46.40 14.77 10.48
N TYR A 261 47.08 13.80 9.86
CA TYR A 261 46.55 13.16 8.65
C TYR A 261 45.41 12.13 8.91
N THR A 262 45.65 11.20 9.84
CA THR A 262 44.72 10.09 10.10
C THR A 262 43.38 10.60 10.66
N THR A 263 43.43 11.54 11.62
CA THR A 263 42.22 12.13 12.22
C THR A 263 41.44 12.93 11.18
N MET A 264 42.13 13.70 10.33
CA MET A 264 41.48 14.46 9.24
C MET A 264 40.79 13.52 8.23
N MET A 265 41.42 12.44 7.81
CA MET A 265 40.82 11.47 6.89
C MET A 265 39.60 10.78 7.48
N CYS A 266 39.63 10.38 8.77
CA CYS A 266 38.46 9.77 9.42
C CYS A 266 37.28 10.75 9.47
N VAL A 267 37.53 12.01 9.80
CA VAL A 267 36.47 13.05 9.85
C VAL A 267 35.90 13.31 8.46
N ILE A 268 36.74 13.44 7.42
CA ILE A 268 36.28 13.65 6.04
C ILE A 268 35.43 12.48 5.55
N LEU A 269 35.88 11.23 5.78
CA LEU A 269 35.13 10.05 5.36
C LEU A 269 33.81 9.93 6.10
N LEU A 270 33.77 10.22 7.41
CA LEU A 270 32.54 10.21 8.20
C LEU A 270 31.56 11.27 7.69
N LEU A 271 32.01 12.52 7.52
CA LEU A 271 31.17 13.62 7.02
C LEU A 271 30.68 13.33 5.60
N GLY A 272 31.54 12.85 4.71
CA GLY A 272 31.19 12.48 3.35
C GLY A 272 30.14 11.36 3.30
N GLY A 273 30.31 10.31 4.14
CA GLY A 273 29.35 9.22 4.25
C GLY A 273 27.96 9.69 4.71
N ILE A 274 27.91 10.57 5.71
CA ILE A 274 26.66 11.13 6.21
C ILE A 274 26.00 12.06 5.18
N GLN A 275 26.80 12.88 4.47
CA GLN A 275 26.27 13.73 3.39
C GLN A 275 25.63 12.89 2.29
N LEU A 276 26.29 11.82 1.83
CA LEU A 276 25.75 10.92 0.82
C LEU A 276 24.45 10.24 1.28
N LEU A 277 24.35 9.83 2.55
CA LEU A 277 23.14 9.25 3.10
C LEU A 277 21.99 10.26 3.12
N VAL A 278 22.22 11.49 3.56
CA VAL A 278 21.22 12.55 3.57
C VAL A 278 20.75 12.90 2.17
N ILE A 279 21.69 13.04 1.21
CA ILE A 279 21.39 13.29 -0.21
C ILE A 279 20.57 12.12 -0.79
N GLY A 280 20.90 10.87 -0.45
CA GLY A 280 20.14 9.70 -0.86
C GLY A 280 18.69 9.73 -0.36
N ILE A 281 18.46 10.06 0.91
CA ILE A 281 17.10 10.21 1.47
C ILE A 281 16.36 11.33 0.73
N MET A 282 16.98 12.50 0.55
CA MET A 282 16.37 13.60 -0.19
C MET A 282 16.05 13.21 -1.63
N GLY A 283 16.93 12.46 -2.29
CA GLY A 283 16.74 11.96 -3.65
C GLY A 283 15.48 11.11 -3.79
N GLU A 284 15.17 10.27 -2.81
CA GLU A 284 13.93 9.48 -2.80
C GLU A 284 12.68 10.36 -2.75
N TYR A 285 12.63 11.38 -1.88
CA TYR A 285 11.50 12.31 -1.81
C TYR A 285 11.36 13.15 -3.10
N VAL A 286 12.47 13.67 -3.63
CA VAL A 286 12.47 14.41 -4.90
C VAL A 286 12.00 13.53 -6.05
N SER A 287 12.44 12.26 -6.11
CA SER A 287 11.98 11.29 -7.11
C SER A 287 10.47 11.08 -7.07
N LYS A 288 9.88 10.95 -5.88
CA LYS A 288 8.43 10.81 -5.71
C LYS A 288 7.70 12.10 -6.15
N ALA A 289 8.16 13.26 -5.69
CA ALA A 289 7.60 14.54 -6.11
C ALA A 289 7.68 14.75 -7.63
N TYR A 290 8.77 14.34 -8.26
CA TYR A 290 8.93 14.39 -9.71
C TYR A 290 7.94 13.50 -10.46
N ILE A 291 7.65 12.30 -9.94
CA ILE A 291 6.65 11.39 -10.52
C ILE A 291 5.26 12.04 -10.46
N GLU A 292 4.90 12.62 -9.32
CA GLU A 292 3.61 13.31 -9.13
C GLU A 292 3.51 14.56 -10.03
N ALA A 293 4.56 15.36 -10.12
CA ALA A 293 4.60 16.57 -10.96
C ALA A 293 4.39 16.29 -12.46
N LYS A 294 4.63 15.07 -12.93
CA LYS A 294 4.35 14.67 -14.31
C LYS A 294 2.87 14.57 -14.64
N ASN A 295 1.99 14.50 -13.66
CA ASN A 295 0.54 14.35 -13.82
C ASN A 295 0.12 13.24 -14.82
N ARG A 296 0.87 12.15 -14.85
CA ARG A 296 0.54 11.01 -15.70
C ARG A 296 -0.68 10.29 -15.12
N PRO A 297 -1.59 9.73 -15.95
CA PRO A 297 -2.72 8.98 -15.43
C PRO A 297 -2.23 7.74 -14.65
N ILE A 298 -2.91 7.42 -13.55
CA ILE A 298 -2.61 6.28 -12.67
C ILE A 298 -2.59 4.96 -13.48
N TYR A 299 -3.44 4.86 -14.49
CA TYR A 299 -3.54 3.72 -15.39
C TYR A 299 -4.02 4.14 -16.77
N ILE A 300 -3.85 3.26 -17.77
CA ILE A 300 -4.34 3.45 -19.14
C ILE A 300 -5.22 2.25 -19.48
N LYS A 301 -6.51 2.52 -19.76
CA LYS A 301 -7.46 1.50 -20.23
C LYS A 301 -7.11 1.08 -21.66
N LYS A 302 -7.05 -0.23 -21.89
CA LYS A 302 -6.95 -0.81 -23.24
C LYS A 302 -8.34 -1.18 -23.78
N THR A 303 -9.18 -1.77 -22.91
CA THR A 303 -10.53 -2.24 -23.28
C THR A 303 -11.43 -2.16 -22.05
N THR A 304 -12.74 -1.93 -22.27
CA THR A 304 -13.80 -2.02 -21.26
C THR A 304 -14.94 -2.83 -21.84
N LEU A 305 -15.42 -3.84 -21.08
CA LEU A 305 -16.58 -4.67 -21.42
C LEU A 305 -17.69 -4.44 -20.41
#